data_d462893556eca933d212386a80c6e5f8
#
_entry.id   d462893556eca933d212386a80c6e5f8
#
_cell.length_a   1.000
_cell.length_b   1.000
_cell.length_c   1.000
_cell.angle_alpha   90.00
_cell.angle_beta   90.00
_cell.angle_gamma   90.00
#
_symmetry.space_group_name_H-M   'P 1'
#
loop_
_entity.id
_entity.type
_entity.pdbx_description
1 polymer ?
#
loop_
_entity_poly.entity_id
_entity_poly.type
_entity_poly.pdbx_seq_one_letter_code
_entity_poly.pdbx_strand_id
1 'polypeptide(L)'
;PHAYGHTWSPGFEIKAGLLHGHAVSIGMGFGAFLSKRKNWIDDQSFLRIIRLIENFELSLWHDVLLDEPLIWQAQQRIIEKRGGNLAAPVPKQKIGECGYINELDRCELRKTISEYHSFCSARDRHGIGIEPLCSDVGLEDPATVHKPLELVLAAQ
;
A
#
# COMPACT_ATOMS: atom_id res chain seq x y z
N PRO A 1 13.70 5.23 -6.18
CA PRO A 1 13.93 3.81 -5.88
C PRO A 1 12.76 2.97 -6.43
N HIS A 2 13.06 1.81 -7.04
CA HIS A 2 12.06 0.90 -7.61
C HIS A 2 11.07 0.35 -6.57
N ALA A 3 11.39 0.41 -5.28
CA ALA A 3 10.56 -0.11 -4.20
C ALA A 3 9.55 0.90 -3.63
N TYR A 4 9.47 2.13 -4.15
CA TYR A 4 8.45 3.08 -3.71
C TYR A 4 7.05 2.55 -4.05
N GLY A 5 6.18 2.47 -3.06
CA GLY A 5 4.88 1.82 -3.17
C GLY A 5 4.89 0.29 -2.95
N HIS A 6 6.04 -0.38 -3.06
CA HIS A 6 6.15 -1.84 -2.97
C HIS A 6 6.53 -2.38 -1.57
N THR A 7 6.50 -1.57 -0.53
CA THR A 7 6.83 -2.05 0.81
C THR A 7 5.71 -2.92 1.38
N TRP A 8 4.47 -2.51 1.22
CA TRP A 8 3.30 -3.24 1.76
C TRP A 8 2.44 -3.88 0.68
N SER A 9 2.41 -3.28 -0.55
CA SER A 9 1.51 -3.71 -1.63
C SER A 9 1.60 -5.20 -1.98
N PRO A 10 2.78 -5.85 -2.03
CA PRO A 10 2.85 -7.28 -2.32
C PRO A 10 2.15 -8.15 -1.27
N GLY A 11 1.98 -7.65 -0.05
CA GLY A 11 1.33 -8.37 1.02
C GLY A 11 -0.19 -8.39 0.94
N PHE A 12 -0.81 -7.46 0.23
CA PHE A 12 -2.26 -7.36 0.15
C PHE A 12 -2.83 -7.44 -1.29
N GLU A 13 -2.01 -7.21 -2.31
CA GLU A 13 -2.41 -7.14 -3.73
C GLU A 13 -3.23 -8.36 -4.16
N ILE A 14 -2.69 -9.56 -3.96
CA ILE A 14 -3.32 -10.82 -4.35
C ILE A 14 -4.58 -11.07 -3.53
N LYS A 15 -4.52 -10.88 -2.20
CA LYS A 15 -5.65 -11.11 -1.31
C LYS A 15 -6.84 -10.20 -1.62
N ALA A 16 -6.56 -8.98 -2.05
CA ALA A 16 -7.56 -7.99 -2.41
C ALA A 16 -8.05 -8.10 -3.86
N GLY A 17 -7.43 -8.96 -4.68
CA GLY A 17 -7.75 -9.06 -6.12
C GLY A 17 -7.44 -7.78 -6.90
N LEU A 18 -6.54 -6.94 -6.39
CA LEU A 18 -6.21 -5.65 -6.98
C LEU A 18 -5.33 -5.80 -8.23
N LEU A 19 -5.58 -4.94 -9.21
CA LEU A 19 -4.60 -4.68 -10.25
C LEU A 19 -3.32 -4.11 -9.64
N HIS A 20 -2.16 -4.54 -10.14
CA HIS A 20 -0.85 -4.16 -9.61
C HIS A 20 -0.67 -2.64 -9.48
N GLY A 21 -1.06 -1.87 -10.50
CA GLY A 21 -0.97 -0.41 -10.47
C GLY A 21 -1.74 0.22 -9.31
N HIS A 22 -2.95 -0.29 -9.01
CA HIS A 22 -3.76 0.17 -7.88
C HIS A 22 -3.15 -0.23 -6.53
N ALA A 23 -2.63 -1.44 -6.40
CA ALA A 23 -1.95 -1.87 -5.18
C ALA A 23 -0.71 -1.01 -4.88
N VAL A 24 0.10 -0.74 -5.91
CA VAL A 24 1.30 0.10 -5.79
C VAL A 24 0.94 1.55 -5.46
N SER A 25 -0.07 2.12 -6.11
CA SER A 25 -0.51 3.51 -5.85
C SER A 25 -1.03 3.69 -4.42
N ILE A 26 -1.75 2.70 -3.87
CA ILE A 26 -2.12 2.67 -2.44
C ILE A 26 -0.86 2.72 -1.57
N GLY A 27 0.14 1.91 -1.86
CA GLY A 27 1.43 1.92 -1.15
C GLY A 27 2.18 3.25 -1.28
N MET A 28 2.11 3.90 -2.45
CA MET A 28 2.70 5.22 -2.67
C MET A 28 2.01 6.32 -1.85
N GLY A 29 0.68 6.34 -1.87
CA GLY A 29 -0.12 7.28 -1.08
C GLY A 29 0.11 7.12 0.43
N PHE A 30 0.11 5.89 0.92
CA PHE A 30 0.40 5.57 2.31
C PHE A 30 1.83 5.96 2.71
N GLY A 31 2.83 5.69 1.87
CA GLY A 31 4.21 6.11 2.09
C GLY A 31 4.38 7.64 2.12
N ALA A 32 3.67 8.37 1.25
CA ALA A 32 3.65 9.83 1.27
C ALA A 32 2.98 10.37 2.56
N PHE A 33 1.91 9.72 3.03
CA PHE A 33 1.25 10.07 4.29
C PHE A 33 2.17 9.86 5.50
N LEU A 34 2.89 8.74 5.56
CA LEU A 34 3.92 8.50 6.57
C LEU A 34 5.01 9.58 6.56
N SER A 35 5.45 9.97 5.37
CA SER A 35 6.46 11.02 5.18
C SER A 35 5.97 12.36 5.71
N LYS A 36 4.72 12.73 5.42
CA LYS A 36 4.07 13.92 5.99
C LYS A 36 4.02 13.86 7.51
N ARG A 37 3.57 12.74 8.09
CA ARG A 37 3.52 12.55 9.55
C ARG A 37 4.86 12.73 10.24
N LYS A 38 5.94 12.34 9.57
CA LYS A 38 7.33 12.53 10.05
C LYS A 38 7.89 13.93 9.77
N ASN A 39 7.08 14.84 9.23
CA ASN A 39 7.51 16.18 8.78
C ASN A 39 8.69 16.14 7.78
N TRP A 40 8.74 15.08 6.97
CA TRP A 40 9.74 14.95 5.91
C TRP A 40 9.33 15.64 4.62
N ILE A 41 8.04 15.82 4.39
CA ILE A 41 7.48 16.65 3.33
C ILE A 41 6.37 17.54 3.90
N ASP A 42 6.14 18.67 3.26
CA ASP A 42 5.07 19.60 3.61
C ASP A 42 3.70 19.16 3.03
N ASP A 43 2.65 19.84 3.47
CA ASP A 43 1.28 19.56 3.03
C ASP A 43 1.12 19.77 1.52
N GLN A 44 1.79 20.75 0.94
CA GLN A 44 1.70 21.05 -0.49
C GLN A 44 2.30 19.90 -1.31
N SER A 45 3.48 19.44 -0.95
CA SER A 45 4.14 18.29 -1.59
C SER A 45 3.33 17.01 -1.43
N PHE A 46 2.79 16.75 -0.23
CA PHE A 46 1.92 15.63 0.02
C PHE A 46 0.68 15.67 -0.89
N LEU A 47 -0.08 16.77 -0.87
CA LEU A 47 -1.30 16.89 -1.67
C LEU A 47 -1.03 16.83 -3.17
N ARG A 48 0.15 17.28 -3.62
CA ARG A 48 0.56 17.15 -5.03
C ARG A 48 0.72 15.68 -5.43
N ILE A 49 1.31 14.84 -4.57
CA ILE A 49 1.42 13.39 -4.80
C ILE A 49 0.04 12.75 -4.85
N ILE A 50 -0.82 13.07 -3.88
CA ILE A 50 -2.19 12.53 -3.81
C ILE A 50 -2.99 12.88 -5.08
N ARG A 51 -2.99 14.14 -5.48
CA ARG A 51 -3.68 14.60 -6.70
C ARG A 51 -3.16 13.93 -7.95
N LEU A 52 -1.85 13.66 -8.03
CA LEU A 52 -1.29 12.95 -9.17
C LEU A 52 -1.87 11.54 -9.27
N ILE A 53 -1.94 10.81 -8.16
CA ILE A 53 -2.53 9.46 -8.11
C ILE A 53 -4.02 9.52 -8.51
N GLU A 54 -4.77 10.49 -7.98
CA GLU A 54 -6.18 10.68 -8.32
C GLU A 54 -6.39 11.03 -9.81
N ASN A 55 -5.54 11.89 -10.38
CA ASN A 55 -5.63 12.28 -11.79
C ASN A 55 -5.36 11.12 -12.76
N PHE A 56 -4.62 10.11 -12.34
CA PHE A 56 -4.45 8.86 -13.06
C PHE A 56 -5.53 7.83 -12.74
N GLU A 57 -6.58 8.23 -11.99
CA GLU A 57 -7.70 7.36 -11.60
C GLU A 57 -7.28 6.13 -10.81
N LEU A 58 -6.08 6.17 -10.20
CA LEU A 58 -5.54 5.12 -9.37
C LEU A 58 -6.04 5.22 -7.92
N SER A 59 -6.05 4.09 -7.22
CA SER A 59 -6.52 4.02 -5.84
C SER A 59 -5.50 4.59 -4.86
N LEU A 60 -6.02 5.31 -3.86
CA LEU A 60 -5.30 5.69 -2.64
C LEU A 60 -5.62 4.73 -1.49
N TRP A 61 -6.79 4.09 -1.54
CA TRP A 61 -7.33 3.26 -0.47
C TRP A 61 -7.96 1.97 -0.99
N HIS A 62 -7.90 0.96 -0.15
CA HIS A 62 -8.71 -0.25 -0.22
C HIS A 62 -8.88 -0.81 1.20
N ASP A 63 -10.06 -1.37 1.49
CA ASP A 63 -10.41 -1.86 2.83
C ASP A 63 -9.55 -3.03 3.32
N VAL A 64 -8.79 -3.68 2.44
CA VAL A 64 -7.78 -4.67 2.81
C VAL A 64 -6.74 -4.12 3.80
N LEU A 65 -6.50 -2.80 3.81
CA LEU A 65 -5.61 -2.16 4.77
C LEU A 65 -6.14 -2.20 6.22
N LEU A 66 -7.45 -2.42 6.41
CA LEU A 66 -8.07 -2.60 7.73
C LEU A 66 -7.73 -3.98 8.34
N ASP A 67 -7.28 -4.94 7.52
CA ASP A 67 -6.71 -6.20 8.02
C ASP A 67 -5.28 -5.95 8.55
N GLU A 68 -5.21 -5.30 9.72
CA GLU A 68 -3.94 -4.92 10.33
C GLU A 68 -2.97 -6.09 10.53
N PRO A 69 -3.41 -7.28 10.95
CA PRO A 69 -2.53 -8.46 11.03
C PRO A 69 -1.87 -8.79 9.67
N LEU A 70 -2.62 -8.68 8.57
CA LEU A 70 -2.08 -8.92 7.23
C LEU A 70 -0.99 -7.90 6.87
N ILE A 71 -1.26 -6.61 7.12
CA ILE A 71 -0.32 -5.54 6.79
C ILE A 71 0.93 -5.63 7.69
N TRP A 72 0.75 -5.97 8.97
CA TRP A 72 1.87 -6.20 9.87
C TRP A 72 2.74 -7.38 9.41
N GLN A 73 2.13 -8.52 9.05
CA GLN A 73 2.86 -9.66 8.51
C GLN A 73 3.61 -9.32 7.22
N ALA A 74 2.99 -8.55 6.32
CA ALA A 74 3.64 -8.06 5.10
C ALA A 74 4.90 -7.25 5.43
N GLN A 75 4.80 -6.35 6.41
CA GLN A 75 5.93 -5.57 6.90
C GLN A 75 7.04 -6.46 7.47
N GLN A 76 6.71 -7.44 8.32
CA GLN A 76 7.71 -8.35 8.90
C GLN A 76 8.46 -9.16 7.83
N ARG A 77 7.77 -9.66 6.82
CA ARG A 77 8.40 -10.36 5.68
C ARG A 77 9.37 -9.46 4.92
N ILE A 78 9.05 -8.18 4.76
CA ILE A 78 9.96 -7.23 4.11
C ILE A 78 11.18 -6.94 4.98
N ILE A 79 11.01 -6.80 6.29
CA ILE A 79 12.11 -6.62 7.24
C ILE A 79 13.06 -7.82 7.18
N GLU A 80 12.54 -9.03 7.24
CA GLU A 80 13.33 -10.28 7.12
C GLU A 80 14.09 -10.32 5.79
N LYS A 81 13.39 -10.08 4.68
CA LYS A 81 13.97 -10.07 3.32
C LYS A 81 15.08 -9.03 3.14
N ARG A 82 15.00 -7.91 3.87
CA ARG A 82 15.96 -6.80 3.80
C ARG A 82 17.04 -6.85 4.89
N GLY A 83 17.18 -7.95 5.60
CA GLY A 83 18.23 -8.14 6.58
C GLY A 83 18.01 -7.41 7.92
N GLY A 84 16.74 -7.22 8.32
CA GLY A 84 16.38 -6.71 9.64
C GLY A 84 15.89 -5.25 9.66
N ASN A 85 15.87 -4.56 8.53
CA ASN A 85 15.39 -3.19 8.43
C ASN A 85 14.17 -3.08 7.50
N LEU A 86 13.21 -2.24 7.85
CA LEU A 86 12.06 -1.98 6.98
C LEU A 86 12.50 -1.31 5.67
N ALA A 87 13.40 -0.34 5.76
CA ALA A 87 13.97 0.39 4.63
C ALA A 87 12.90 0.82 3.59
N ALA A 88 11.74 1.28 4.07
CA ALA A 88 10.64 1.70 3.22
C ALA A 88 10.99 3.05 2.54
N PRO A 89 11.17 3.07 1.21
CA PRO A 89 11.47 4.31 0.51
C PRO A 89 10.22 5.20 0.46
N VAL A 90 10.38 6.45 0.84
CA VAL A 90 9.31 7.46 0.84
C VAL A 90 9.88 8.82 0.40
N PRO A 91 9.06 9.76 -0.05
CA PRO A 91 9.51 11.12 -0.35
C PRO A 91 10.13 11.78 0.88
N LYS A 92 11.22 12.51 0.71
CA LYS A 92 11.87 13.26 1.81
C LYS A 92 12.45 14.58 1.31
N GLN A 93 12.21 15.67 2.06
CA GLN A 93 12.57 17.05 1.76
C GLN A 93 11.73 17.62 0.60
N LYS A 94 11.86 17.11 -0.60
CA LYS A 94 11.08 17.54 -1.78
C LYS A 94 10.75 16.35 -2.69
N ILE A 95 9.81 16.57 -3.61
CA ILE A 95 9.48 15.59 -4.65
C ILE A 95 10.74 15.32 -5.50
N GLY A 96 11.06 14.04 -5.67
CA GLY A 96 12.28 13.58 -6.36
C GLY A 96 13.40 13.16 -5.41
N GLU A 97 13.36 13.57 -4.15
CA GLU A 97 14.26 13.06 -3.11
C GLU A 97 13.61 11.95 -2.30
N CYS A 98 14.42 10.99 -1.87
CA CYS A 98 13.98 9.80 -1.17
C CYS A 98 14.65 9.67 0.19
N GLY A 99 13.86 9.33 1.19
CA GLY A 99 14.34 8.82 2.48
C GLY A 99 13.86 7.41 2.72
N TYR A 100 14.38 6.76 3.76
CA TYR A 100 14.01 5.40 4.13
C TYR A 100 13.47 5.38 5.55
N ILE A 101 12.25 4.89 5.73
CA ILE A 101 11.70 4.58 7.05
C ILE A 101 12.24 3.20 7.42
N ASN A 102 13.11 3.15 8.44
CA ASN A 102 13.75 1.91 8.86
C ASN A 102 12.96 1.17 9.94
N GLU A 103 12.17 1.91 10.70
CA GLU A 103 11.38 1.38 11.80
C GLU A 103 9.96 1.94 11.76
N LEU A 104 8.98 1.08 11.93
CA LEU A 104 7.58 1.41 12.09
C LEU A 104 6.98 0.32 12.97
N ASP A 105 6.77 0.64 14.25
CA ASP A 105 6.19 -0.33 15.17
C ASP A 105 4.71 -0.59 14.87
N ARG A 106 4.16 -1.66 15.47
CA ARG A 106 2.80 -2.10 15.19
C ARG A 106 1.74 -1.09 15.63
N CYS A 107 1.99 -0.37 16.73
CA CYS A 107 1.06 0.65 17.23
C CYS A 107 1.04 1.86 16.30
N GLU A 108 2.22 2.32 15.86
CA GLU A 108 2.37 3.42 14.91
C GLU A 108 1.77 3.05 13.54
N LEU A 109 1.98 1.82 13.06
CA LEU A 109 1.39 1.32 11.82
C LEU A 109 -0.14 1.38 11.89
N ARG A 110 -0.75 0.83 12.94
CA ARG A 110 -2.20 0.82 13.15
C ARG A 110 -2.76 2.24 13.20
N LYS A 111 -2.14 3.12 13.98
CA LYS A 111 -2.54 4.52 14.08
C LYS A 111 -2.49 5.22 12.72
N THR A 112 -1.40 4.99 11.98
CA THR A 112 -1.23 5.59 10.66
C THR A 112 -2.26 5.09 9.66
N ILE A 113 -2.58 3.79 9.65
CA ILE A 113 -3.64 3.23 8.81
C ILE A 113 -4.99 3.90 9.13
N SER A 114 -5.34 4.05 10.41
CA SER A 114 -6.59 4.68 10.83
C SER A 114 -6.68 6.15 10.39
N GLU A 115 -5.62 6.91 10.55
CA GLU A 115 -5.58 8.32 10.14
C GLU A 115 -5.59 8.46 8.60
N TYR A 116 -4.88 7.57 7.90
CA TYR A 116 -4.89 7.53 6.43
C TYR A 116 -6.25 7.13 5.87
N HIS A 117 -6.95 6.19 6.53
CA HIS A 117 -8.34 5.85 6.20
C HIS A 117 -9.24 7.07 6.30
N SER A 118 -9.16 7.81 7.42
CA SER A 118 -9.95 9.03 7.61
C SER A 118 -9.66 10.08 6.54
N PHE A 119 -8.39 10.24 6.17
CA PHE A 119 -7.99 11.13 5.09
C PHE A 119 -8.58 10.69 3.74
N CYS A 120 -8.46 9.41 3.37
CA CYS A 120 -8.97 8.87 2.11
C CYS A 120 -10.49 8.91 2.03
N SER A 121 -11.19 8.65 3.15
CA SER A 121 -12.66 8.67 3.22
C SER A 121 -13.27 10.03 2.90
N ALA A 122 -12.51 11.12 3.10
CA ALA A 122 -12.91 12.48 2.76
C ALA A 122 -12.60 12.85 1.29
N ARG A 123 -11.97 11.95 0.52
CA ARG A 123 -11.63 12.16 -0.89
C ARG A 123 -12.75 11.66 -1.80
N ASP A 124 -12.70 12.09 -3.07
CA ASP A 124 -13.60 11.57 -4.11
C ASP A 124 -13.54 10.05 -4.17
N ARG A 125 -14.68 9.41 -4.32
CA ARG A 125 -14.83 7.95 -4.31
C ARG A 125 -14.18 7.28 -3.09
N HIS A 126 -14.05 7.99 -1.97
CA HIS A 126 -13.37 7.52 -0.75
C HIS A 126 -11.93 7.01 -0.99
N GLY A 127 -11.25 7.60 -1.97
CA GLY A 127 -9.91 7.23 -2.37
C GLY A 127 -9.81 5.96 -3.22
N ILE A 128 -10.93 5.42 -3.70
CA ILE A 128 -10.95 4.25 -4.59
C ILE A 128 -10.81 4.72 -6.04
N GLY A 129 -9.91 4.11 -6.79
CA GLY A 129 -9.70 4.40 -8.21
C GLY A 129 -10.78 3.84 -9.12
N ILE A 130 -10.60 3.95 -10.43
CA ILE A 130 -11.50 3.36 -11.43
C ILE A 130 -11.01 1.96 -11.77
N GLU A 131 -11.91 0.99 -11.78
CA GLU A 131 -11.64 -0.42 -12.11
C GLU A 131 -10.41 -1.00 -11.36
N PRO A 132 -10.40 -0.95 -10.00
CA PRO A 132 -9.22 -1.33 -9.23
C PRO A 132 -8.98 -2.84 -9.17
N LEU A 133 -10.00 -3.67 -9.44
CA LEU A 133 -9.94 -5.12 -9.29
C LEU A 133 -9.60 -5.81 -10.62
N CYS A 134 -8.95 -6.96 -10.54
CA CYS A 134 -8.71 -7.80 -11.71
C CYS A 134 -10.03 -8.19 -12.40
N SER A 135 -11.08 -8.47 -11.64
CA SER A 135 -12.41 -8.78 -12.14
C SER A 135 -13.06 -7.64 -12.93
N ASP A 136 -12.76 -6.38 -12.60
CA ASP A 136 -13.33 -5.21 -13.30
C ASP A 136 -12.92 -5.16 -14.78
N VAL A 137 -11.74 -5.71 -15.09
CA VAL A 137 -11.18 -5.74 -16.45
C VAL A 137 -11.21 -7.14 -17.08
N GLY A 138 -12.01 -8.04 -16.51
CA GLY A 138 -12.19 -9.39 -17.04
C GLY A 138 -11.04 -10.36 -16.80
N LEU A 139 -10.13 -10.04 -15.88
CA LEU A 139 -9.08 -10.95 -15.43
C LEU A 139 -9.57 -11.85 -14.31
N GLU A 140 -9.00 -13.06 -14.22
CA GLU A 140 -9.28 -13.95 -13.10
C GLU A 140 -8.77 -13.35 -11.79
N ASP A 141 -9.53 -13.55 -10.70
CA ASP A 141 -9.10 -13.12 -9.38
C ASP A 141 -7.87 -13.94 -8.95
N PRO A 142 -6.71 -13.31 -8.76
CA PRO A 142 -5.46 -13.99 -8.40
C PRO A 142 -5.55 -14.73 -7.06
N ALA A 143 -6.47 -14.34 -6.16
CA ALA A 143 -6.70 -15.04 -4.91
C ALA A 143 -7.34 -16.43 -5.13
N THR A 144 -8.05 -16.64 -6.24
CA THR A 144 -8.66 -17.94 -6.58
C THR A 144 -7.70 -18.86 -7.32
N VAL A 145 -6.75 -18.30 -8.07
CA VAL A 145 -5.77 -19.07 -8.87
C VAL A 145 -4.63 -19.60 -8.00
N HIS A 146 -4.24 -18.86 -6.96
CA HIS A 146 -3.19 -19.26 -6.02
C HIS A 146 -3.74 -20.05 -4.84
N LYS A 147 -4.50 -21.14 -5.08
CA LYS A 147 -4.76 -22.12 -4.02
C LYS A 147 -3.42 -22.74 -3.63
N PRO A 148 -3.08 -22.76 -2.31
CA PRO A 148 -1.88 -23.45 -1.85
C PRO A 148 -1.92 -24.91 -2.34
N LEU A 149 -0.80 -25.41 -2.85
CA LEU A 149 -0.65 -26.81 -3.31
C LEU A 149 -1.09 -27.86 -2.25
N GLU A 150 -1.14 -27.48 -0.98
CA GLU A 150 -1.59 -28.33 0.12
C GLU A 150 -3.07 -28.77 0.02
N LEU A 151 -3.92 -28.02 -0.65
CA LEU A 151 -5.33 -28.40 -0.83
C LEU A 151 -5.57 -29.35 -2.01
N VAL A 152 -4.62 -29.45 -2.93
CA VAL A 152 -4.71 -30.35 -4.09
C VAL A 152 -4.32 -31.77 -3.73
N LEU A 153 -3.45 -31.96 -2.72
CA LEU A 153 -3.01 -33.28 -2.25
C LEU A 153 -3.99 -33.95 -1.27
N ALA A 154 -4.91 -33.18 -0.67
CA ALA A 154 -5.94 -33.72 0.23
C ALA A 154 -7.21 -34.21 -0.48
N ALA A 155 -7.31 -34.03 -1.80
CA ALA A 155 -8.46 -34.41 -2.62
C ALA A 155 -8.20 -35.63 -3.54
N GLN A 156 -7.06 -36.32 -3.35
CA GLN A 156 -6.72 -37.61 -3.96
C GLN A 156 -6.73 -38.71 -2.89
#